data_07587f697e4d324a5f67919917f25f6c
#
_entry.id   07587f697e4d324a5f67919917f25f6c
#
_cell.length_a   1.000
_cell.length_b   1.000
_cell.length_c   1.000
_cell.angle_alpha   90.00
_cell.angle_beta   90.00
_cell.angle_gamma   90.00
#
_symmetry.space_group_name_H-M   'P 1'
#
loop_
_entity.id
_entity.type
_entity.pdbx_description
1 polymer ?
#
loop_
_entity_poly.entity_id
_entity_poly.type
_entity_poly.pdbx_seq_one_letter_code
_entity_poly.pdbx_strand_id
1 'polypeptide(L)'
;MLPLALDLLGPQPGSTYLDLGCGEGRLMAALENGGARAVGVDVAPDLLDRAAAFGETHQAEIPPIPLDSDSVDGVAIVLTLEHIRDEEEVLAEAARVTGPGGVLAVVINHPIWTAPHSTPIMDEGGEMLWRPGEYFSAGWSDEPAGETTVRFHHRTMSRLLNAASHAGWNLRRMVEEGITPAQIARTPGLAGQEHIPRLLGVRWELG
;
A
#
# COMPACT_ATOMS: atom_id res chain seq x y z
N MET A 1 6.80 6.11 4.08
CA MET A 1 6.07 4.86 3.80
C MET A 1 6.37 3.78 4.83
N LEU A 2 7.60 3.22 4.92
CA LEU A 2 7.90 2.15 5.88
C LEU A 2 7.58 2.50 7.35
N PRO A 3 7.95 3.68 7.90
CA PRO A 3 7.55 4.05 9.26
C PRO A 3 6.04 4.12 9.46
N LEU A 4 5.29 4.62 8.48
CA LEU A 4 3.83 4.67 8.51
C LEU A 4 3.22 3.26 8.49
N ALA A 5 3.74 2.37 7.65
CA ALA A 5 3.28 0.98 7.59
C ALA A 5 3.48 0.25 8.92
N LEU A 6 4.66 0.40 9.55
CA LEU A 6 4.96 -0.18 10.87
C LEU A 6 4.08 0.43 11.98
N ASP A 7 3.85 1.74 11.97
CA ASP A 7 2.97 2.41 12.93
C ASP A 7 1.51 1.92 12.82
N LEU A 8 1.01 1.74 11.59
CA LEU A 8 -0.33 1.22 11.35
C LEU A 8 -0.45 -0.27 11.68
N LEU A 9 0.53 -1.08 11.30
CA LEU A 9 0.54 -2.51 11.57
C LEU A 9 0.66 -2.78 13.08
N GLY A 10 1.50 -2.04 13.79
CA GLY A 10 1.75 -2.21 15.22
C GLY A 10 2.32 -3.58 15.57
N PRO A 11 3.40 -4.05 14.91
CA PRO A 11 3.84 -5.42 15.03
C PRO A 11 4.26 -5.78 16.46
N GLN A 12 3.92 -7.01 16.89
CA GLN A 12 4.27 -7.52 18.21
C GLN A 12 5.36 -8.59 18.09
N PRO A 13 6.34 -8.62 19.00
CA PRO A 13 7.34 -9.69 19.03
C PRO A 13 6.69 -11.08 19.13
N GLY A 14 7.18 -12.02 18.32
CA GLY A 14 6.68 -13.39 18.27
C GLY A 14 5.48 -13.62 17.34
N SER A 15 4.77 -12.58 16.94
CA SER A 15 3.67 -12.65 15.95
C SER A 15 4.21 -12.78 14.53
N THR A 16 3.35 -13.26 13.63
CA THR A 16 3.66 -13.47 12.20
C THR A 16 2.89 -12.48 11.33
N TYR A 17 3.58 -11.79 10.45
CA TYR A 17 2.98 -10.80 9.54
C TYR A 17 3.29 -11.12 8.08
N LEU A 18 2.28 -10.98 7.23
CA LEU A 18 2.42 -11.07 5.79
C LEU A 18 2.73 -9.69 5.21
N ASP A 19 3.79 -9.59 4.42
CA ASP A 19 4.10 -8.45 3.54
C ASP A 19 3.65 -8.81 2.12
N LEU A 20 2.51 -8.26 1.69
CA LEU A 20 1.88 -8.57 0.41
C LEU A 20 2.35 -7.61 -0.68
N GLY A 21 3.17 -8.11 -1.60
CA GLY A 21 3.99 -7.32 -2.52
C GLY A 21 5.28 -6.87 -1.84
N CYS A 22 6.00 -7.82 -1.26
CA CYS A 22 7.13 -7.54 -0.36
C CYS A 22 8.36 -6.96 -1.07
N GLY A 23 8.44 -7.06 -2.40
CA GLY A 23 9.60 -6.62 -3.15
C GLY A 23 10.90 -7.24 -2.62
N GLU A 24 11.89 -6.42 -2.33
CA GLU A 24 13.17 -6.84 -1.76
C GLU A 24 13.17 -7.06 -0.23
N GLY A 25 11.99 -7.05 0.42
CA GLY A 25 11.83 -7.42 1.84
C GLY A 25 12.14 -6.30 2.84
N ARG A 26 12.00 -5.02 2.48
CA ARG A 26 12.28 -3.90 3.41
C ARG A 26 11.41 -3.90 4.66
N LEU A 27 10.11 -4.19 4.51
CA LEU A 27 9.20 -4.31 5.65
C LEU A 27 9.50 -5.59 6.43
N MET A 28 9.75 -6.71 5.73
CA MET A 28 10.14 -7.98 6.36
C MET A 28 11.37 -7.80 7.26
N ALA A 29 12.42 -7.13 6.77
CA ALA A 29 13.61 -6.83 7.56
C ALA A 29 13.30 -6.01 8.83
N ALA A 30 12.39 -5.06 8.74
CA ALA A 30 11.99 -4.25 9.90
C ALA A 30 11.17 -5.07 10.92
N LEU A 31 10.31 -5.98 10.45
CA LEU A 31 9.55 -6.90 11.30
C LEU A 31 10.48 -7.85 12.07
N GLU A 32 11.40 -8.50 11.37
CA GLU A 32 12.40 -9.39 11.95
C GLU A 32 13.29 -8.67 12.98
N ASN A 33 13.74 -7.46 12.68
CA ASN A 33 14.50 -6.64 13.63
C ASN A 33 13.67 -6.26 14.88
N GLY A 34 12.35 -6.19 14.76
CA GLY A 34 11.40 -5.96 15.85
C GLY A 34 11.04 -7.23 16.63
N GLY A 35 11.57 -8.40 16.24
CA GLY A 35 11.29 -9.69 16.87
C GLY A 35 9.97 -10.35 16.41
N ALA A 36 9.35 -9.85 15.37
CA ALA A 36 8.22 -10.50 14.70
C ALA A 36 8.71 -11.41 13.57
N ARG A 37 7.91 -12.37 13.14
CA ARG A 37 8.18 -13.20 11.96
C ARG A 37 7.55 -12.54 10.73
N ALA A 38 8.26 -12.60 9.60
CA ALA A 38 7.80 -12.08 8.35
C ALA A 38 7.60 -13.19 7.31
N VAL A 39 6.51 -13.12 6.57
CA VAL A 39 6.25 -13.89 5.36
C VAL A 39 6.05 -12.90 4.22
N GLY A 40 6.73 -13.11 3.09
CA GLY A 40 6.65 -12.24 1.93
C GLY A 40 5.97 -12.93 0.75
N VAL A 41 5.11 -12.21 0.03
CA VAL A 41 4.57 -12.65 -1.27
C VAL A 41 4.84 -11.58 -2.30
N ASP A 42 5.41 -11.98 -3.45
CA ASP A 42 5.65 -11.09 -4.60
C ASP A 42 5.64 -11.89 -5.90
N VAL A 43 5.44 -11.22 -7.02
CA VAL A 43 5.48 -11.82 -8.36
C VAL A 43 6.91 -11.90 -8.91
N ALA A 44 7.81 -11.03 -8.45
CA ALA A 44 9.15 -10.84 -9.00
C ALA A 44 10.20 -11.75 -8.31
N PRO A 45 10.70 -12.82 -8.96
CA PRO A 45 11.62 -13.76 -8.34
C PRO A 45 12.94 -13.11 -7.90
N ASP A 46 13.50 -12.19 -8.71
CA ASP A 46 14.75 -11.50 -8.40
C ASP A 46 14.67 -10.62 -7.13
N LEU A 47 13.47 -10.14 -6.78
CA LEU A 47 13.24 -9.40 -5.55
C LEU A 47 13.07 -10.36 -4.36
N LEU A 48 12.37 -11.47 -4.56
CA LEU A 48 12.19 -12.51 -3.55
C LEU A 48 13.50 -13.15 -3.10
N ASP A 49 14.49 -13.31 -4.00
CA ASP A 49 15.83 -13.79 -3.66
C ASP A 49 16.52 -12.91 -2.59
N ARG A 50 16.22 -11.60 -2.59
CA ARG A 50 16.69 -10.65 -1.57
C ARG A 50 15.85 -10.71 -0.31
N ALA A 51 14.53 -10.78 -0.47
CA ALA A 51 13.56 -10.81 0.64
C ALA A 51 13.73 -12.08 1.50
N ALA A 52 14.16 -13.20 0.90
CA ALA A 52 14.37 -14.48 1.59
C ALA A 52 15.43 -14.42 2.73
N ALA A 53 16.24 -13.37 2.78
CA ALA A 53 17.14 -13.12 3.89
C ALA A 53 16.40 -12.72 5.20
N PHE A 54 15.14 -12.34 5.11
CA PHE A 54 14.36 -11.74 6.21
C PHE A 54 13.11 -12.55 6.60
N GLY A 55 12.90 -13.73 6.00
CA GLY A 55 11.76 -14.58 6.31
C GLY A 55 11.37 -15.50 5.16
N GLU A 56 10.26 -16.20 5.34
CA GLU A 56 9.69 -17.06 4.31
C GLU A 56 9.15 -16.24 3.14
N THR A 57 9.36 -16.73 1.90
CA THR A 57 8.90 -16.03 0.70
C THR A 57 8.16 -16.96 -0.25
N HIS A 58 7.12 -16.46 -0.90
CA HIS A 58 6.35 -17.17 -1.91
C HIS A 58 6.25 -16.35 -3.19
N GLN A 59 6.54 -16.96 -4.33
CA GLN A 59 6.30 -16.35 -5.62
C GLN A 59 4.87 -16.64 -6.06
N ALA A 60 4.04 -15.59 -6.16
CA ALA A 60 2.66 -15.70 -6.64
C ALA A 60 2.16 -14.39 -7.25
N GLU A 61 1.26 -14.50 -8.24
CA GLU A 61 0.32 -13.44 -8.56
C GLU A 61 -0.77 -13.37 -7.48
N ILE A 62 -1.21 -12.17 -7.14
CA ILE A 62 -2.20 -11.92 -6.09
C ILE A 62 -3.46 -11.33 -6.75
N PRO A 63 -4.65 -11.85 -6.45
CA PRO A 63 -5.01 -13.04 -5.69
C PRO A 63 -4.85 -14.36 -6.50
N PRO A 64 -4.83 -15.55 -5.89
CA PRO A 64 -4.98 -15.84 -4.45
C PRO A 64 -3.67 -15.67 -3.66
N ILE A 65 -3.79 -15.55 -2.33
CA ILE A 65 -2.63 -15.58 -1.43
C ILE A 65 -2.27 -17.04 -1.11
N PRO A 66 -1.02 -17.49 -1.35
CA PRO A 66 -0.60 -18.88 -1.21
C PRO A 66 -0.30 -19.28 0.25
N LEU A 67 -1.18 -18.90 1.17
CA LEU A 67 -1.10 -19.22 2.60
C LEU A 67 -2.41 -19.85 3.08
N ASP A 68 -2.34 -20.64 4.14
CA ASP A 68 -3.51 -21.22 4.79
C ASP A 68 -4.37 -20.14 5.46
N SER A 69 -5.65 -20.44 5.70
CA SER A 69 -6.53 -19.56 6.48
C SER A 69 -6.01 -19.42 7.91
N ASP A 70 -6.22 -18.23 8.51
CA ASP A 70 -5.86 -17.93 9.90
C ASP A 70 -4.36 -18.19 10.24
N SER A 71 -3.47 -18.03 9.25
CA SER A 71 -2.05 -18.37 9.39
C SER A 71 -1.15 -17.19 9.81
N VAL A 72 -1.67 -15.95 9.78
CA VAL A 72 -0.92 -14.75 10.18
C VAL A 72 -1.71 -13.87 11.15
N ASP A 73 -0.99 -13.10 11.97
CA ASP A 73 -1.57 -12.13 12.92
C ASP A 73 -1.89 -10.77 12.25
N GLY A 74 -1.40 -10.57 11.07
CA GLY A 74 -1.73 -9.37 10.28
C GLY A 74 -1.08 -9.34 8.91
N VAL A 75 -1.60 -8.45 8.08
CA VAL A 75 -1.18 -8.25 6.69
C VAL A 75 -0.80 -6.78 6.48
N ALA A 76 0.31 -6.55 5.81
CA ALA A 76 0.69 -5.24 5.30
C ALA A 76 0.64 -5.24 3.77
N ILE A 77 0.11 -4.18 3.17
CA ILE A 77 0.11 -3.93 1.73
C ILE A 77 0.66 -2.52 1.52
N VAL A 78 1.90 -2.42 1.02
CA VAL A 78 2.61 -1.14 0.93
C VAL A 78 2.97 -0.84 -0.52
N LEU A 79 2.29 0.14 -1.13
CA LEU A 79 2.45 0.55 -2.54
C LEU A 79 2.29 -0.62 -3.54
N THR A 80 1.45 -1.57 -3.21
CA THR A 80 1.21 -2.78 -4.01
C THR A 80 -0.22 -2.81 -4.53
N LEU A 81 -1.20 -2.43 -3.70
CA LEU A 81 -2.61 -2.55 -4.04
C LEU A 81 -2.97 -1.76 -5.32
N GLU A 82 -2.31 -0.63 -5.58
CA GLU A 82 -2.51 0.15 -6.80
C GLU A 82 -2.08 -0.57 -8.09
N HIS A 83 -1.30 -1.65 -8.00
CA HIS A 83 -0.88 -2.46 -9.15
C HIS A 83 -1.80 -3.65 -9.41
N ILE A 84 -2.73 -3.92 -8.50
CA ILE A 84 -3.66 -5.04 -8.58
C ILE A 84 -5.04 -4.52 -8.99
N ARG A 85 -5.66 -5.18 -9.97
CA ARG A 85 -6.95 -4.75 -10.53
C ARG A 85 -8.11 -4.95 -9.56
N ASP A 86 -8.15 -6.10 -8.89
CA ASP A 86 -9.29 -6.53 -8.09
C ASP A 86 -8.99 -6.40 -6.59
N GLU A 87 -9.26 -5.22 -6.04
CA GLU A 87 -9.03 -4.94 -4.63
C GLU A 87 -9.99 -5.70 -3.71
N GLU A 88 -11.20 -6.06 -4.17
CA GLU A 88 -12.17 -6.79 -3.34
C GLU A 88 -11.66 -8.22 -3.08
N GLU A 89 -11.15 -8.90 -4.11
CA GLU A 89 -10.56 -10.23 -3.95
C GLU A 89 -9.30 -10.20 -3.09
N VAL A 90 -8.41 -9.20 -3.26
CA VAL A 90 -7.21 -9.07 -2.43
C VAL A 90 -7.55 -8.87 -0.96
N LEU A 91 -8.52 -8.00 -0.66
CA LEU A 91 -8.92 -7.70 0.72
C LEU A 91 -9.66 -8.88 1.37
N ALA A 92 -10.41 -9.66 0.58
CA ALA A 92 -11.03 -10.90 1.05
C ALA A 92 -9.99 -12.00 1.33
N GLU A 93 -9.00 -12.16 0.46
CA GLU A 93 -7.89 -13.09 0.69
C GLU A 93 -7.02 -12.69 1.89
N ALA A 94 -6.74 -11.38 2.04
CA ALA A 94 -6.08 -10.87 3.24
C ALA A 94 -6.88 -11.22 4.52
N ALA A 95 -8.21 -11.10 4.48
CA ALA A 95 -9.05 -11.51 5.61
C ALA A 95 -9.01 -13.03 5.85
N ARG A 96 -9.00 -13.83 4.78
CA ARG A 96 -8.94 -15.31 4.90
C ARG A 96 -7.66 -15.79 5.58
N VAL A 97 -6.51 -15.21 5.25
CA VAL A 97 -5.23 -15.63 5.83
C VAL A 97 -4.97 -15.06 7.23
N THR A 98 -5.70 -14.03 7.62
CA THR A 98 -5.55 -13.35 8.91
C THR A 98 -6.39 -14.01 9.98
N GLY A 99 -5.79 -14.34 11.13
CA GLY A 99 -6.53 -14.86 12.27
C GLY A 99 -7.49 -13.81 12.88
N PRO A 100 -8.51 -14.27 13.67
CA PRO A 100 -9.48 -13.40 14.31
C PRO A 100 -8.83 -12.28 15.15
N GLY A 101 -9.29 -11.05 14.97
CA GLY A 101 -8.73 -9.86 15.64
C GLY A 101 -7.40 -9.38 15.05
N GLY A 102 -6.92 -10.01 13.97
CA GLY A 102 -5.69 -9.60 13.31
C GLY A 102 -5.83 -8.29 12.56
N VAL A 103 -4.71 -7.75 12.09
CA VAL A 103 -4.58 -6.39 11.56
C VAL A 103 -4.32 -6.38 10.07
N LEU A 104 -4.97 -5.46 9.36
CA LEU A 104 -4.60 -5.07 8.00
C LEU A 104 -4.07 -3.63 8.01
N ALA A 105 -2.85 -3.43 7.53
CA ALA A 105 -2.26 -2.13 7.30
C ALA A 105 -2.02 -1.91 5.79
N VAL A 106 -2.67 -0.91 5.22
CA VAL A 106 -2.50 -0.54 3.80
C VAL A 106 -1.89 0.85 3.72
N VAL A 107 -0.83 0.99 2.94
CA VAL A 107 -0.24 2.30 2.59
C VAL A 107 -0.16 2.37 1.07
N ILE A 108 -0.86 3.33 0.48
CA ILE A 108 -0.93 3.54 -0.97
C ILE A 108 -0.71 5.01 -1.33
N ASN A 109 -0.42 5.28 -2.59
CA ASN A 109 -0.56 6.62 -3.10
C ASN A 109 -2.00 7.09 -2.92
N HIS A 110 -2.18 8.33 -2.45
CA HIS A 110 -3.52 8.85 -2.19
C HIS A 110 -4.37 8.83 -3.47
N PRO A 111 -5.65 8.41 -3.42
CA PRO A 111 -6.50 8.32 -4.62
C PRO A 111 -6.58 9.59 -5.46
N ILE A 112 -6.41 10.77 -4.88
CA ILE A 112 -6.37 12.02 -5.64
C ILE A 112 -5.17 12.12 -6.58
N TRP A 113 -4.07 11.40 -6.27
CA TRP A 113 -2.87 11.34 -7.12
C TRP A 113 -2.98 10.29 -8.21
N THR A 114 -3.65 9.18 -7.96
CA THR A 114 -3.79 8.07 -8.91
C THR A 114 -4.96 8.24 -9.87
N ALA A 115 -5.78 9.29 -9.69
CA ALA A 115 -6.91 9.56 -10.57
C ALA A 115 -6.41 9.86 -12.00
N PRO A 116 -7.02 9.27 -13.03
CA PRO A 116 -6.64 9.54 -14.41
C PRO A 116 -6.68 11.05 -14.70
N HIS A 117 -5.67 11.55 -15.38
CA HIS A 117 -5.50 12.98 -15.72
C HIS A 117 -5.38 13.93 -14.51
N SER A 118 -5.13 13.41 -13.30
CA SER A 118 -4.74 14.27 -12.17
C SER A 118 -3.35 14.83 -12.41
N THR A 119 -3.16 16.11 -12.10
CA THR A 119 -1.86 16.75 -12.35
C THR A 119 -1.73 18.07 -11.58
N PRO A 120 -0.51 18.45 -11.14
CA PRO A 120 -0.27 19.81 -10.70
C PRO A 120 -0.37 20.77 -11.89
N ILE A 121 -0.98 21.91 -11.67
CA ILE A 121 -1.06 23.01 -12.63
C ILE A 121 -0.60 24.30 -11.95
N MET A 122 0.13 25.14 -12.69
CA MET A 122 0.50 26.47 -12.21
C MET A 122 -0.46 27.49 -12.82
N ASP A 123 -1.05 28.33 -11.98
CA ASP A 123 -1.91 29.40 -12.45
C ASP A 123 -1.10 30.61 -12.97
N GLU A 124 -1.78 31.62 -13.49
CA GLU A 124 -1.14 32.84 -13.99
C GLU A 124 -0.45 33.67 -12.89
N GLY A 125 -0.85 33.49 -11.63
CA GLY A 125 -0.26 34.12 -10.45
C GLY A 125 0.98 33.39 -9.92
N GLY A 126 1.30 32.21 -10.48
CA GLY A 126 2.41 31.36 -10.02
C GLY A 126 2.04 30.48 -8.82
N GLU A 127 0.74 30.33 -8.51
CA GLU A 127 0.26 29.40 -7.48
C GLU A 127 0.18 27.98 -8.04
N MET A 128 0.65 27.00 -7.26
CA MET A 128 0.54 25.59 -7.58
C MET A 128 -0.83 25.06 -7.15
N LEU A 129 -1.65 24.69 -8.12
CA LEU A 129 -2.97 24.10 -7.92
C LEU A 129 -2.94 22.62 -8.26
N TRP A 130 -3.92 21.85 -7.76
CA TRP A 130 -4.09 20.45 -8.10
C TRP A 130 -5.36 20.23 -8.91
N ARG A 131 -5.21 19.71 -10.12
CA ARG A 131 -6.33 19.23 -10.94
C ARG A 131 -6.66 17.80 -10.52
N PRO A 132 -7.85 17.52 -9.97
CA PRO A 132 -8.18 16.20 -9.45
C PRO A 132 -8.39 15.14 -10.55
N GLY A 133 -8.44 15.55 -11.82
CA GLY A 133 -8.66 14.62 -12.93
C GLY A 133 -10.03 13.95 -12.89
N GLU A 134 -10.08 12.68 -13.29
CA GLU A 134 -11.29 11.87 -13.35
C GLU A 134 -11.45 11.01 -12.10
N TYR A 135 -11.46 11.63 -10.92
CA TYR A 135 -11.46 10.95 -9.63
C TYR A 135 -12.59 9.90 -9.46
N PHE A 136 -13.76 10.13 -10.03
CA PHE A 136 -14.90 9.21 -9.93
C PHE A 136 -14.95 8.15 -11.03
N SER A 137 -14.03 8.21 -11.98
CA SER A 137 -13.93 7.23 -13.08
C SER A 137 -13.03 6.07 -12.66
N ALA A 138 -13.52 4.85 -12.76
CA ALA A 138 -12.65 3.68 -12.69
C ALA A 138 -11.74 3.67 -13.92
N GLY A 139 -10.44 3.43 -13.70
CA GLY A 139 -9.49 3.43 -14.80
C GLY A 139 -8.10 3.01 -14.33
N TRP A 140 -7.15 3.16 -15.23
CA TRP A 140 -5.74 2.96 -14.94
C TRP A 140 -4.90 4.01 -15.67
N SER A 141 -3.71 4.25 -15.16
CA SER A 141 -2.63 4.94 -15.86
C SER A 141 -1.42 4.01 -15.97
N ASP A 142 -0.68 4.15 -17.05
CA ASP A 142 0.58 3.46 -17.22
C ASP A 142 1.70 4.49 -17.01
N GLU A 143 2.50 4.30 -15.96
CA GLU A 143 3.54 5.24 -15.54
C GLU A 143 4.94 4.68 -15.83
N PRO A 144 5.88 5.49 -16.30
CA PRO A 144 7.26 5.07 -16.51
C PRO A 144 7.92 4.61 -15.20
N ALA A 145 8.56 3.45 -15.23
CA ALA A 145 9.35 2.91 -14.12
C ALA A 145 10.71 2.41 -14.65
N GLY A 146 11.68 3.32 -14.78
CA GLY A 146 12.95 3.05 -15.44
C GLY A 146 12.76 2.77 -16.93
N GLU A 147 13.17 1.58 -17.40
CA GLU A 147 12.99 1.13 -18.79
C GLU A 147 11.65 0.41 -19.03
N THR A 148 10.84 0.24 -17.99
CA THR A 148 9.55 -0.45 -18.04
C THR A 148 8.40 0.51 -17.76
N THR A 149 7.18 0.00 -17.88
CA THR A 149 5.95 0.73 -17.54
C THR A 149 5.22 -0.05 -16.47
N VAL A 150 4.76 0.64 -15.43
CA VAL A 150 3.98 0.05 -14.34
C VAL A 150 2.57 0.59 -14.40
N ARG A 151 1.59 -0.30 -14.28
CA ARG A 151 0.18 0.06 -14.27
C ARG A 151 -0.29 0.41 -12.89
N PHE A 152 -0.99 1.55 -12.79
CA PHE A 152 -1.69 1.99 -11.59
C PHE A 152 -3.19 1.92 -11.84
N HIS A 153 -3.89 1.14 -11.03
CA HIS A 153 -5.34 1.08 -11.02
C HIS A 153 -5.89 2.13 -10.06
N HIS A 154 -6.63 3.09 -10.62
CA HIS A 154 -7.31 4.09 -9.80
C HIS A 154 -8.56 3.53 -9.15
N ARG A 155 -8.73 3.85 -7.88
CA ARG A 155 -9.96 3.63 -7.12
C ARG A 155 -10.22 4.80 -6.18
N THR A 156 -11.49 5.16 -6.03
CA THR A 156 -11.86 6.19 -5.05
C THR A 156 -11.64 5.69 -3.62
N MET A 157 -11.44 6.61 -2.69
CA MET A 157 -11.34 6.27 -1.26
C MET A 157 -12.57 5.48 -0.77
N SER A 158 -13.78 5.90 -1.19
CA SER A 158 -15.02 5.19 -0.83
C SER A 158 -15.04 3.75 -1.32
N ARG A 159 -14.54 3.48 -2.53
CA ARG A 159 -14.46 2.12 -3.07
C ARG A 159 -13.52 1.26 -2.24
N LEU A 160 -12.32 1.77 -1.90
CA LEU A 160 -11.36 1.07 -1.06
C LEU A 160 -11.94 0.73 0.33
N LEU A 161 -12.54 1.71 1.01
CA LEU A 161 -13.08 1.53 2.35
C LEU A 161 -14.27 0.56 2.37
N ASN A 162 -15.15 0.62 1.36
CA ASN A 162 -16.27 -0.29 1.25
C ASN A 162 -15.81 -1.72 0.94
N ALA A 163 -14.84 -1.92 0.05
CA ALA A 163 -14.27 -3.24 -0.24
C ALA A 163 -13.69 -3.89 1.02
N ALA A 164 -12.94 -3.14 1.84
CA ALA A 164 -12.44 -3.63 3.11
C ALA A 164 -13.58 -4.00 4.08
N SER A 165 -14.61 -3.16 4.20
CA SER A 165 -15.77 -3.43 5.04
C SER A 165 -16.54 -4.70 4.60
N HIS A 166 -16.72 -4.90 3.29
CA HIS A 166 -17.37 -6.10 2.75
C HIS A 166 -16.58 -7.39 3.04
N ALA A 167 -15.25 -7.28 3.12
CA ALA A 167 -14.37 -8.39 3.50
C ALA A 167 -14.28 -8.65 5.02
N GLY A 168 -15.05 -7.92 5.85
CA GLY A 168 -15.09 -8.10 7.31
C GLY A 168 -14.11 -7.23 8.09
N TRP A 169 -13.40 -6.31 7.42
CA TRP A 169 -12.47 -5.40 8.04
C TRP A 169 -13.16 -4.20 8.69
N ASN A 170 -12.86 -3.94 9.96
CA ASN A 170 -13.36 -2.81 10.73
C ASN A 170 -12.31 -1.69 10.76
N LEU A 171 -12.64 -0.52 10.24
CA LEU A 171 -11.74 0.64 10.23
C LEU A 171 -11.38 1.06 11.67
N ARG A 172 -10.09 1.21 11.95
CA ARG A 172 -9.55 1.69 13.23
C ARG A 172 -8.87 3.04 13.12
N ARG A 173 -8.09 3.24 12.08
CA ARG A 173 -7.35 4.49 11.90
C ARG A 173 -7.10 4.74 10.41
N MET A 174 -7.17 6.02 10.04
CA MET A 174 -6.80 6.51 8.72
C MET A 174 -5.83 7.69 8.88
N VAL A 175 -4.81 7.75 8.04
CA VAL A 175 -3.77 8.79 8.04
C VAL A 175 -3.58 9.25 6.60
N GLU A 176 -3.55 10.55 6.41
CA GLU A 176 -3.18 11.16 5.13
C GLU A 176 -1.88 11.95 5.32
N GLU A 177 -0.90 11.73 4.48
CA GLU A 177 0.38 12.44 4.52
C GLU A 177 0.59 13.25 3.24
N GLY A 178 0.98 14.51 3.41
CA GLY A 178 1.43 15.39 2.33
C GLY A 178 2.91 15.21 2.02
N ILE A 179 3.43 16.10 1.17
CA ILE A 179 4.85 16.15 0.81
C ILE A 179 5.62 16.89 1.92
N THR A 180 6.69 16.27 2.41
CA THR A 180 7.53 16.83 3.47
C THR A 180 8.60 17.78 2.90
N PRO A 181 9.10 18.74 3.71
CA PRO A 181 10.23 19.60 3.30
C PRO A 181 11.48 18.80 2.88
N ALA A 182 11.73 17.64 3.48
CA ALA A 182 12.84 16.78 3.13
C ALA A 182 12.65 16.12 1.73
N GLN A 183 11.41 15.87 1.32
CA GLN A 183 11.11 15.39 -0.04
C GLN A 183 11.28 16.52 -1.07
N ILE A 184 10.83 17.74 -0.77
CA ILE A 184 11.03 18.92 -1.63
C ILE A 184 12.51 19.20 -1.83
N ALA A 185 13.32 19.13 -0.76
CA ALA A 185 14.77 19.34 -0.87
C ALA A 185 15.46 18.36 -1.81
N ARG A 186 14.94 17.12 -1.92
CA ARG A 186 15.44 16.08 -2.86
C ARG A 186 14.83 16.20 -4.24
N THR A 187 13.61 16.70 -4.34
CA THR A 187 12.84 16.82 -5.60
C THR A 187 12.16 18.19 -5.64
N PRO A 188 12.89 19.25 -6.05
CA PRO A 188 12.37 20.63 -6.01
C PRO A 188 11.07 20.87 -6.80
N GLY A 189 10.80 20.06 -7.83
CA GLY A 189 9.54 20.12 -8.60
C GLY A 189 8.28 19.78 -7.78
N LEU A 190 8.42 19.34 -6.52
CA LEU A 190 7.30 19.09 -5.61
C LEU A 190 6.90 20.33 -4.79
N ALA A 191 7.66 21.43 -4.89
CA ALA A 191 7.35 22.66 -4.16
C ALA A 191 5.97 23.22 -4.57
N GLY A 192 5.21 23.69 -3.59
CA GLY A 192 3.85 24.20 -3.77
C GLY A 192 2.77 23.10 -3.68
N GLN A 193 3.14 21.83 -3.51
CA GLN A 193 2.21 20.70 -3.42
C GLN A 193 2.08 20.16 -1.98
N GLU A 194 2.58 20.87 -0.99
CA GLU A 194 2.67 20.43 0.42
C GLU A 194 1.29 20.20 1.06
N HIS A 195 0.27 20.88 0.54
CA HIS A 195 -1.11 20.81 1.06
C HIS A 195 -1.98 19.77 0.32
N ILE A 196 -1.39 19.02 -0.60
CA ILE A 196 -2.08 17.98 -1.35
C ILE A 196 -1.72 16.63 -0.72
N PRO A 197 -2.72 15.82 -0.29
CA PRO A 197 -2.44 14.52 0.30
C PRO A 197 -1.73 13.60 -0.70
N ARG A 198 -0.57 13.06 -0.33
CA ARG A 198 0.30 12.24 -1.20
C ARG A 198 0.17 10.75 -0.91
N LEU A 199 0.06 10.39 0.36
CA LEU A 199 -0.10 9.01 0.81
C LEU A 199 -1.39 8.87 1.63
N LEU A 200 -2.01 7.72 1.49
CA LEU A 200 -3.10 7.25 2.32
C LEU A 200 -2.62 6.00 3.08
N GLY A 201 -2.65 6.06 4.40
CA GLY A 201 -2.41 4.94 5.28
C GLY A 201 -3.69 4.55 6.01
N VAL A 202 -4.03 3.27 6.06
CA VAL A 202 -5.24 2.81 6.75
C VAL A 202 -4.94 1.56 7.56
N ARG A 203 -5.45 1.53 8.79
CA ARG A 203 -5.46 0.36 9.67
C ARG A 203 -6.88 -0.14 9.85
N TRP A 204 -7.05 -1.42 9.68
CA TRP A 204 -8.27 -2.15 10.04
C TRP A 204 -7.94 -3.30 11.00
N GLU A 205 -8.98 -3.83 11.63
CA GLU A 205 -8.94 -5.07 12.40
C GLU A 205 -10.05 -6.00 11.92
N LEU A 206 -9.73 -7.29 11.81
CA LEU A 206 -10.69 -8.31 11.41
C LEU A 206 -11.69 -8.54 12.54
N GLY A 207 -12.99 -8.52 12.20
CA GLY A 207 -14.08 -8.68 13.15
C GLY A 207 -14.41 -10.10 13.52
#